data_f2ea94d477ce3b67fb812b6662560003
#
_entry.id   f2ea94d477ce3b67fb812b6662560003
#
_cell.length_a   1.000
_cell.length_b   1.000
_cell.length_c   1.000
_cell.angle_alpha   90.00
_cell.angle_beta   90.00
_cell.angle_gamma   90.00
#
_symmetry.space_group_name_H-M   'P 1'
#
loop_
_entity.id
_entity.type
_entity.pdbx_description
1 polymer ?
#
loop_
_entity_poly.entity_id
_entity_poly.type
_entity_poly.pdbx_seq_one_letter_code
_entity_poly.pdbx_strand_id
1 'polypeptide(L)'
;MARIMKQAVAVQGDFNPQDIANTLWAFATLGLQPSEELMARIMKQAVAVQGDSNPQAIANTLWAFATLGLQPSEEFMAGMMKQAVAVQGNFNPQAIANTLWAFATLGQQPSEEFMAGIMKQAVAVQGRE
;
A
#
# COMPACT_ATOMS: atom_id res chain seq x y z
N MET A 1 18.77 -11.21 9.69
CA MET A 1 17.93 -10.63 8.60
C MET A 1 18.10 -11.33 7.26
N ALA A 2 19.33 -11.71 6.90
CA ALA A 2 19.56 -12.40 5.61
C ALA A 2 18.70 -13.66 5.45
N ARG A 3 18.54 -14.43 6.51
CA ARG A 3 17.75 -15.66 6.47
C ARG A 3 16.26 -15.36 6.20
N ILE A 4 15.74 -14.32 6.81
CA ILE A 4 14.34 -13.92 6.62
C ILE A 4 14.13 -13.45 5.19
N MET A 5 15.06 -12.69 4.65
CA MET A 5 14.96 -12.22 3.27
C MET A 5 14.99 -13.37 2.27
N LYS A 6 15.85 -14.37 2.51
CA LYS A 6 15.89 -15.56 1.64
C LYS A 6 14.56 -16.31 1.66
N GLN A 7 13.97 -16.44 2.86
CA GLN A 7 12.68 -17.11 3.00
C GLN A 7 11.59 -16.35 2.26
N ALA A 8 11.57 -15.03 2.42
CA ALA A 8 10.57 -14.19 1.76
C ALA A 8 10.70 -14.26 0.23
N VAL A 9 11.93 -14.22 -0.28
CA VAL A 9 12.17 -14.34 -1.72
C VAL A 9 11.64 -15.69 -2.24
N ALA A 10 11.86 -16.76 -1.48
CA ALA A 10 11.45 -18.10 -1.89
C ALA A 10 9.94 -18.26 -1.99
N VAL A 11 9.16 -17.52 -1.17
CA VAL A 11 7.71 -17.70 -1.09
C VAL A 11 6.90 -16.53 -1.66
N GLN A 12 7.56 -15.49 -2.22
CA GLN A 12 6.84 -14.28 -2.63
C GLN A 12 5.77 -14.53 -3.69
N GLY A 13 5.89 -15.62 -4.47
CA GLY A 13 4.90 -15.95 -5.49
C GLY A 13 3.53 -16.32 -4.92
N ASP A 14 3.48 -16.64 -3.63
CA ASP A 14 2.24 -17.01 -2.95
C ASP A 14 1.64 -15.84 -2.17
N PHE A 15 2.29 -14.67 -2.19
CA PHE A 15 1.83 -13.53 -1.41
C PHE A 15 0.55 -12.94 -2.01
N ASN A 16 -0.46 -12.79 -1.16
CA ASN A 16 -1.65 -12.00 -1.51
C ASN A 16 -1.40 -10.53 -1.11
N PRO A 17 -2.32 -9.61 -1.43
CA PRO A 17 -2.10 -8.19 -1.08
C PRO A 17 -1.84 -7.97 0.40
N GLN A 18 -2.51 -8.70 1.27
CA GLN A 18 -2.32 -8.54 2.71
C GLN A 18 -0.92 -8.98 3.13
N ASP A 19 -0.42 -10.10 2.57
CA ASP A 19 0.92 -10.57 2.86
C ASP A 19 1.97 -9.56 2.43
N ILE A 20 1.78 -8.97 1.25
CA ILE A 20 2.69 -7.95 0.72
C ILE A 20 2.69 -6.73 1.65
N ALA A 21 1.50 -6.25 2.00
CA ALA A 21 1.37 -5.10 2.87
C ALA A 21 2.02 -5.35 4.23
N ASN A 22 1.78 -6.51 4.82
CA ASN A 22 2.33 -6.86 6.12
C ASN A 22 3.85 -6.98 6.08
N THR A 23 4.39 -7.57 5.00
CA THR A 23 5.83 -7.73 4.85
C THR A 23 6.52 -6.39 4.73
N LEU A 24 6.02 -5.52 3.86
CA LEU A 24 6.59 -4.20 3.67
C LEU A 24 6.44 -3.36 4.94
N TRP A 25 5.28 -3.46 5.59
CA TRP A 25 5.02 -2.74 6.84
C TRP A 25 6.01 -3.16 7.93
N ALA A 26 6.32 -4.46 8.01
CA ALA A 26 7.28 -4.95 9.00
C ALA A 26 8.68 -4.37 8.75
N PHE A 27 9.14 -4.36 7.48
CA PHE A 27 10.42 -3.75 7.16
C PHE A 27 10.45 -2.27 7.54
N ALA A 28 9.36 -1.56 7.22
CA ALA A 28 9.28 -0.14 7.54
C ALA A 28 9.31 0.09 9.05
N THR A 29 8.58 -0.71 9.81
CA THR A 29 8.52 -0.58 11.26
C THR A 29 9.87 -0.88 11.91
N LEU A 30 10.58 -1.87 11.37
CA LEU A 30 11.91 -2.22 11.88
C LEU A 30 13.00 -1.24 11.43
N GLY A 31 12.68 -0.37 10.47
CA GLY A 31 13.67 0.56 9.92
C GLY A 31 14.71 -0.13 9.06
N LEU A 32 14.37 -1.26 8.45
CA LEU A 32 15.29 -2.06 7.64
C LEU A 32 14.85 -2.02 6.19
N GLN A 33 15.82 -1.77 5.31
CA GLN A 33 15.54 -1.76 3.87
C GLN A 33 15.51 -3.21 3.35
N PRO A 34 14.48 -3.60 2.59
CA PRO A 34 14.49 -4.89 1.90
C PRO A 34 15.62 -4.91 0.87
N SER A 35 16.12 -6.11 0.57
CA SER A 35 17.12 -6.23 -0.51
C SER A 35 16.49 -5.86 -1.84
N GLU A 36 17.33 -5.44 -2.81
CA GLU A 36 16.84 -5.10 -4.14
C GLU A 36 16.13 -6.27 -4.80
N GLU A 37 16.69 -7.49 -4.62
CA GLU A 37 16.07 -8.70 -5.17
C GLU A 37 14.68 -8.93 -4.58
N LEU A 38 14.55 -8.80 -3.26
CA LEU A 38 13.27 -8.99 -2.60
C LEU A 38 12.27 -7.94 -3.06
N MET A 39 12.70 -6.66 -3.13
CA MET A 39 11.80 -5.59 -3.57
C MET A 39 11.32 -5.80 -5.01
N ALA A 40 12.23 -6.21 -5.91
CA ALA A 40 11.85 -6.44 -7.30
C ALA A 40 10.78 -7.54 -7.40
N ARG A 41 10.96 -8.61 -6.63
CA ARG A 41 9.99 -9.72 -6.65
C ARG A 41 8.68 -9.35 -5.98
N ILE A 42 8.74 -8.62 -4.86
CA ILE A 42 7.54 -8.15 -4.18
C ILE A 42 6.75 -7.22 -5.09
N MET A 43 7.44 -6.30 -5.78
CA MET A 43 6.77 -5.37 -6.69
C MET A 43 6.08 -6.09 -7.84
N LYS A 44 6.74 -7.09 -8.39
CA LYS A 44 6.15 -7.87 -9.47
C LYS A 44 4.87 -8.57 -9.00
N GLN A 45 4.92 -9.18 -7.83
CA GLN A 45 3.76 -9.85 -7.27
C GLN A 45 2.67 -8.84 -6.89
N ALA A 46 3.07 -7.68 -6.34
CA ALA A 46 2.13 -6.65 -5.95
C ALA A 46 1.33 -6.15 -7.16
N VAL A 47 1.99 -5.92 -8.29
CA VAL A 47 1.29 -5.52 -9.51
C VAL A 47 0.31 -6.61 -9.95
N ALA A 48 0.71 -7.86 -9.84
CA ALA A 48 -0.13 -8.99 -10.27
C ALA A 48 -1.40 -9.11 -9.43
N VAL A 49 -1.35 -8.82 -8.13
CA VAL A 49 -2.48 -9.03 -7.23
C VAL A 49 -3.14 -7.75 -6.74
N GLN A 50 -2.71 -6.58 -7.24
CA GLN A 50 -3.21 -5.30 -6.70
C GLN A 50 -4.72 -5.14 -6.85
N GLY A 51 -5.32 -5.78 -7.84
CA GLY A 51 -6.77 -5.74 -8.03
C GLY A 51 -7.57 -6.40 -6.92
N ASP A 52 -6.91 -7.13 -6.04
CA ASP A 52 -7.55 -7.80 -4.90
C ASP A 52 -7.28 -7.06 -3.58
N SER A 53 -6.62 -5.91 -3.64
CA SER A 53 -6.27 -5.16 -2.42
C SER A 53 -7.50 -4.54 -1.78
N ASN A 54 -7.64 -4.72 -0.47
CA ASN A 54 -8.66 -4.02 0.31
C ASN A 54 -8.09 -2.69 0.81
N PRO A 55 -8.93 -1.82 1.42
CA PRO A 55 -8.42 -0.52 1.87
C PRO A 55 -7.25 -0.60 2.84
N GLN A 56 -7.25 -1.58 3.73
CA GLN A 56 -6.17 -1.71 4.69
C GLN A 56 -4.86 -2.12 4.00
N ALA A 57 -4.93 -3.05 3.06
CA ALA A 57 -3.74 -3.46 2.31
C ALA A 57 -3.19 -2.29 1.51
N ILE A 58 -4.07 -1.50 0.88
CA ILE A 58 -3.66 -0.31 0.12
C ILE A 58 -2.95 0.68 1.05
N ALA A 59 -3.60 1.01 2.16
CA ALA A 59 -3.07 2.00 3.11
C ALA A 59 -1.73 1.55 3.68
N ASN A 60 -1.65 0.29 4.11
CA ASN A 60 -0.43 -0.23 4.73
C ASN A 60 0.72 -0.31 3.75
N THR A 61 0.44 -0.71 2.51
CA THR A 61 1.47 -0.79 1.47
C THR A 61 2.03 0.59 1.15
N LEU A 62 1.15 1.56 0.93
CA LEU A 62 1.59 2.92 0.63
C LEU A 62 2.32 3.55 1.82
N TRP A 63 1.82 3.32 3.02
CA TRP A 63 2.48 3.81 4.24
C TRP A 63 3.90 3.25 4.36
N ALA A 64 4.05 1.96 4.05
CA ALA A 64 5.36 1.32 4.13
C ALA A 64 6.35 1.93 3.13
N PHE A 65 5.91 2.15 1.88
CA PHE A 65 6.77 2.79 0.88
C PHE A 65 7.20 4.18 1.36
N ALA A 66 6.24 4.97 1.88
CA ALA A 66 6.53 6.31 2.35
C ALA A 66 7.53 6.28 3.51
N THR A 67 7.32 5.37 4.47
CA THR A 67 8.19 5.25 5.64
C THR A 67 9.59 4.79 5.25
N LEU A 68 9.69 3.88 4.28
CA LEU A 68 11.00 3.40 3.80
C LEU A 68 11.68 4.41 2.90
N GLY A 69 10.97 5.44 2.45
CA GLY A 69 11.53 6.43 1.54
C GLY A 69 11.73 5.90 0.13
N LEU A 70 10.94 4.91 -0.27
CA LEU A 70 11.03 4.28 -1.58
C LEU A 70 9.84 4.70 -2.44
N GLN A 71 10.12 5.09 -3.69
CA GLN A 71 9.06 5.45 -4.63
C GLN A 71 8.54 4.20 -5.33
N PRO A 72 7.24 3.93 -5.27
CA PRO A 72 6.67 2.82 -6.06
C PRO A 72 6.73 3.15 -7.55
N SER A 73 6.69 2.10 -8.38
CA SER A 73 6.65 2.31 -9.82
C SER A 73 5.35 3.01 -10.25
N GLU A 74 5.39 3.69 -11.40
CA GLU A 74 4.20 4.33 -11.94
C GLU A 74 3.10 3.31 -12.22
N GLU A 75 3.47 2.15 -12.74
CA GLU A 75 2.51 1.08 -13.02
C GLU A 75 1.81 0.64 -11.74
N PHE A 76 2.57 0.45 -10.68
CA PHE A 76 2.01 0.05 -9.40
C PHE A 76 1.07 1.12 -8.85
N MET A 77 1.49 2.39 -8.89
CA MET A 77 0.68 3.48 -8.36
C MET A 77 -0.62 3.65 -9.14
N ALA A 78 -0.56 3.54 -10.46
CA ALA A 78 -1.76 3.65 -11.30
C ALA A 78 -2.76 2.54 -10.95
N GLY A 79 -2.27 1.31 -10.81
CA GLY A 79 -3.13 0.19 -10.44
C GLY A 79 -3.70 0.32 -9.04
N MET A 80 -2.89 0.79 -8.09
CA MET A 80 -3.36 0.99 -6.72
C MET A 80 -4.42 2.09 -6.65
N MET A 81 -4.27 3.17 -7.42
CA MET A 81 -5.28 4.22 -7.46
C MET A 81 -6.59 3.70 -8.02
N LYS A 82 -6.51 2.92 -9.08
CA LYS A 82 -7.70 2.31 -9.67
C LYS A 82 -8.43 1.44 -8.65
N GLN A 83 -7.67 0.61 -7.94
CA GLN A 83 -8.24 -0.26 -6.92
C GLN A 83 -8.79 0.54 -5.75
N ALA A 84 -8.08 1.59 -5.33
CA ALA A 84 -8.52 2.43 -4.23
C ALA A 84 -9.86 3.10 -4.55
N VAL A 85 -10.04 3.57 -5.77
CA VAL A 85 -11.32 4.11 -6.21
C VAL A 85 -12.41 3.04 -6.14
N ALA A 86 -12.09 1.83 -6.60
CA ALA A 86 -13.07 0.73 -6.62
C ALA A 86 -13.56 0.37 -5.22
N VAL A 87 -12.71 0.48 -4.20
CA VAL A 87 -13.06 0.08 -2.83
C VAL A 87 -13.18 1.27 -1.88
N GLN A 88 -13.25 2.50 -2.40
CA GLN A 88 -13.20 3.70 -1.56
C GLN A 88 -14.31 3.75 -0.51
N GLY A 89 -15.45 3.17 -0.78
CA GLY A 89 -16.55 3.13 0.17
C GLY A 89 -16.30 2.27 1.40
N ASN A 90 -15.24 1.47 1.38
CA ASN A 90 -14.88 0.59 2.50
C ASN A 90 -13.69 1.12 3.31
N PHE A 91 -13.19 2.31 2.98
CA PHE A 91 -12.11 2.90 3.76
C PHE A 91 -12.62 3.34 5.12
N ASN A 92 -11.94 2.89 6.18
CA ASN A 92 -12.21 3.39 7.53
C ASN A 92 -11.33 4.63 7.78
N PRO A 93 -11.55 5.35 8.90
CA PRO A 93 -10.77 6.56 9.16
C PRO A 93 -9.26 6.35 9.18
N GLN A 94 -8.80 5.23 9.73
CA GLN A 94 -7.38 4.96 9.80
C GLN A 94 -6.78 4.72 8.42
N ALA A 95 -7.48 3.97 7.57
CA ALA A 95 -7.02 3.70 6.21
C ALA A 95 -6.97 5.00 5.40
N ILE A 96 -7.96 5.87 5.57
CA ILE A 96 -7.99 7.18 4.93
C ILE A 96 -6.77 7.99 5.35
N ALA A 97 -6.54 8.09 6.65
CA ALA A 97 -5.44 8.91 7.18
C ALA A 97 -4.08 8.38 6.71
N ASN A 98 -3.88 7.07 6.80
CA ASN A 98 -2.61 6.46 6.40
C ASN A 98 -2.34 6.64 4.92
N THR A 99 -3.37 6.50 4.10
CA THR A 99 -3.24 6.65 2.65
C THR A 99 -2.87 8.08 2.28
N LEU A 100 -3.56 9.06 2.85
CA LEU A 100 -3.29 10.46 2.56
C LEU A 100 -1.92 10.88 3.06
N TRP A 101 -1.53 10.41 4.25
CA TRP A 101 -0.20 10.68 4.79
C TRP A 101 0.89 10.12 3.88
N ALA A 102 0.66 8.92 3.35
CA ALA A 102 1.62 8.29 2.45
C ALA A 102 1.80 9.10 1.17
N PHE A 103 0.69 9.55 0.56
CA PHE A 103 0.77 10.38 -0.63
C PHE A 103 1.53 11.67 -0.36
N ALA A 104 1.24 12.33 0.76
CA ALA A 104 1.93 13.56 1.12
C ALA A 104 3.42 13.32 1.32
N THR A 105 3.77 12.24 2.01
CA THR A 105 5.16 11.91 2.30
C THR A 105 5.93 11.52 1.03
N LEU A 106 5.27 10.81 0.11
CA LEU A 106 5.88 10.45 -1.16
C LEU A 106 5.95 11.62 -2.15
N GLY A 107 5.27 12.71 -1.85
CA GLY A 107 5.24 13.87 -2.75
C GLY A 107 4.42 13.64 -3.99
N GLN A 108 3.44 12.75 -3.92
CA GLN A 108 2.57 12.42 -5.06
C GLN A 108 1.15 12.88 -4.79
N GLN A 109 0.44 13.24 -5.86
CA GLN A 109 -0.95 13.65 -5.78
C GLN A 109 -1.86 12.46 -6.07
N PRO A 110 -2.85 12.19 -5.21
CA PRO A 110 -3.88 11.20 -5.54
C PRO A 110 -4.73 11.69 -6.70
N SER A 111 -5.40 10.78 -7.39
CA SER A 111 -6.29 11.17 -8.48
C SER A 111 -7.45 12.01 -7.93
N GLU A 112 -8.01 12.88 -8.78
CA GLU A 112 -9.17 13.69 -8.39
C GLU A 112 -10.35 12.81 -8.03
N GLU A 113 -10.55 11.73 -8.76
CA GLU A 113 -11.64 10.79 -8.50
C GLU A 113 -11.50 10.16 -7.11
N PHE A 114 -10.29 9.73 -6.76
CA PHE A 114 -10.04 9.16 -5.45
C PHE A 114 -10.26 10.19 -4.35
N MET A 115 -9.75 11.42 -4.53
CA MET A 115 -9.90 12.46 -3.52
C MET A 115 -11.36 12.82 -3.28
N ALA A 116 -12.13 12.95 -4.35
CA ALA A 116 -13.56 13.24 -4.22
C ALA A 116 -14.28 12.13 -3.44
N GLY A 117 -13.99 10.87 -3.80
CA GLY A 117 -14.60 9.74 -3.12
C GLY A 117 -14.18 9.62 -1.67
N ILE A 118 -12.92 9.87 -1.37
CA ILE A 118 -12.39 9.78 -0.01
C ILE A 118 -12.96 10.89 0.88
N MET A 119 -13.11 12.09 0.34
CA MET A 119 -13.73 13.18 1.12
C MET A 119 -15.16 12.82 1.49
N LYS A 120 -15.89 12.25 0.53
CA LYS A 120 -17.27 11.82 0.78
C LYS A 120 -17.29 10.71 1.83
N GLN A 121 -16.37 9.75 1.73
CA GLN A 121 -16.29 8.65 2.68
C GLN A 121 -15.89 9.14 4.07
N ALA A 122 -14.98 10.11 4.15
CA ALA A 122 -14.56 10.67 5.43
C ALA A 122 -15.73 11.31 6.16
N VAL A 123 -16.58 12.04 5.43
CA VAL A 123 -17.80 12.62 6.02
C VAL A 123 -18.74 11.54 6.50
N ALA A 124 -18.92 10.47 5.70
CA ALA A 124 -19.82 9.39 6.03
C ALA A 124 -19.41 8.66 7.31
N VAL A 125 -18.10 8.33 7.45
CA VAL A 125 -17.64 7.60 8.65
C VAL A 125 -17.57 8.50 9.87
N GLN A 126 -17.28 9.79 9.67
CA GLN A 126 -17.30 10.75 10.77
C GLN A 126 -18.71 10.91 11.35
N GLY A 127 -19.71 10.86 10.48
CA GLY A 127 -21.09 10.97 10.90
C GLY A 127 -21.58 9.79 11.72
N ARG A 128 -20.84 8.69 11.76
CA ARG A 128 -21.18 7.50 12.55
C ARG A 128 -20.72 7.61 14.00
N GLU A 129 -19.87 8.56 14.29
CA GLU A 129 -19.36 8.79 15.63
C GLU A 129 -20.27 9.74 16.44
#